data_66d1a7f21ae6bb971af7580dc6aab539
#
_entry.id   66d1a7f21ae6bb971af7580dc6aab539
#
_cell.length_a   1.000
_cell.length_b   1.000
_cell.length_c   1.000
_cell.angle_alpha   90.00
_cell.angle_beta   90.00
_cell.angle_gamma   90.00
#
_symmetry.space_group_name_H-M   'P 1'
#
loop_
_entity.id
_entity.type
_entity.pdbx_description
1 polymer ?
#
loop_
_entity_poly.entity_id
_entity_poly.type
_entity_poly.pdbx_seq_one_letter_code
_entity_poly.pdbx_strand_id
1 'polypeptide(L)'
;PVAADVSALCQYRLFHQYGKTETEGSLILIQMDVKSVTVSIFEQEFPVFMQQVNIPYQEDTWKVVPLNQGGYLTKDQFDEEKVFSAFEEVFSEIERILRFYQYSLNNGDKEVTKSLITGDHPFLFELMEKIGDRVNIPVDYLPPENVQAAKGVSIGNQFYNVIGLSMKEGV
;
A
#
# COMPACT_ATOMS: atom_id res chain seq x y z
N PRO A 1 3.49 24.61 -8.16
CA PRO A 1 4.12 23.34 -7.79
C PRO A 1 5.14 22.94 -8.85
N VAL A 2 6.28 22.38 -8.44
CA VAL A 2 7.35 21.93 -9.35
C VAL A 2 7.05 20.53 -9.89
N ALA A 3 6.37 19.70 -9.11
CA ALA A 3 5.93 18.36 -9.50
C ALA A 3 4.63 18.00 -8.82
N ALA A 4 3.81 17.20 -9.50
CA ALA A 4 2.62 16.57 -8.95
C ALA A 4 2.52 15.14 -9.48
N ASP A 5 2.03 14.21 -8.66
CA ASP A 5 1.84 12.82 -9.04
C ASP A 5 0.81 12.13 -8.15
N VAL A 6 0.41 10.91 -8.51
CA VAL A 6 -0.43 10.06 -7.68
C VAL A 6 0.42 9.18 -6.77
N SER A 7 -0.08 8.89 -5.57
CA SER A 7 0.67 8.14 -4.54
C SER A 7 1.19 6.80 -5.05
N ALA A 8 0.38 6.06 -5.80
CA ALA A 8 0.75 4.76 -6.35
C ALA A 8 2.01 4.81 -7.25
N LEU A 9 2.13 5.85 -8.08
CA LEU A 9 3.33 6.03 -8.92
C LEU A 9 4.56 6.41 -8.09
N CYS A 10 4.37 7.21 -7.03
CA CYS A 10 5.44 7.54 -6.09
C CYS A 10 5.96 6.29 -5.38
N GLN A 11 5.06 5.47 -4.84
CA GLN A 11 5.38 4.21 -4.17
C GLN A 11 6.04 3.21 -5.13
N TYR A 12 5.52 3.09 -6.35
CA TYR A 12 6.08 2.20 -7.37
C TYR A 12 7.54 2.55 -7.70
N ARG A 13 7.86 3.85 -7.94
CA ARG A 13 9.25 4.31 -8.19
C ARG A 13 10.16 4.00 -7.02
N LEU A 14 9.69 4.26 -5.80
CA LEU A 14 10.46 3.99 -4.60
C LEU A 14 10.79 2.50 -4.50
N PHE A 15 9.79 1.65 -4.69
CA PHE A 15 9.97 0.20 -4.66
C PHE A 15 10.91 -0.29 -5.75
N HIS A 16 10.79 0.23 -6.97
CA HIS A 16 11.68 -0.11 -8.08
C HIS A 16 13.13 0.27 -7.79
N GLN A 17 13.36 1.39 -7.12
CA GLN A 17 14.70 1.88 -6.78
C GLN A 17 15.33 1.11 -5.61
N TYR A 18 14.58 0.78 -4.59
CA TYR A 18 15.08 0.22 -3.32
C TYR A 18 14.64 -1.22 -3.05
N GLY A 19 13.63 -1.70 -3.75
CA GLY A 19 13.21 -3.10 -3.71
C GLY A 19 14.15 -3.99 -4.51
N LYS A 20 14.25 -5.25 -4.13
CA LYS A 20 15.09 -6.25 -4.82
C LYS A 20 14.32 -7.03 -5.90
N THR A 21 13.21 -6.50 -6.38
CA THR A 21 12.27 -7.26 -7.18
C THR A 21 12.57 -7.13 -8.66
N GLU A 22 12.70 -8.25 -9.32
CA GLU A 22 12.66 -8.32 -10.79
C GLU A 22 11.26 -7.88 -11.26
N THR A 23 11.21 -7.03 -12.25
CA THR A 23 9.98 -6.40 -12.77
C THR A 23 9.21 -7.27 -13.77
N GLU A 24 9.53 -8.56 -13.87
CA GLU A 24 8.79 -9.45 -14.76
C GLU A 24 7.41 -9.80 -14.18
N GLY A 25 6.37 -9.68 -15.00
CA GLY A 25 4.99 -9.99 -14.66
C GLY A 25 4.17 -8.78 -14.21
N SER A 26 3.04 -9.06 -13.58
CA SER A 26 2.11 -8.04 -13.06
C SER A 26 2.25 -7.93 -11.54
N LEU A 27 2.30 -6.70 -11.06
CA LEU A 27 2.42 -6.36 -9.65
C LEU A 27 1.13 -5.70 -9.15
N ILE A 28 0.57 -6.17 -8.03
CA ILE A 28 -0.42 -5.41 -7.27
C ILE A 28 0.30 -4.64 -6.15
N LEU A 29 0.09 -3.34 -6.13
CA LEU A 29 0.54 -2.44 -5.06
C LEU A 29 -0.67 -2.08 -4.19
N ILE A 30 -0.60 -2.40 -2.90
CA ILE A 30 -1.66 -2.15 -1.93
C ILE A 30 -1.09 -1.18 -0.89
N GLN A 31 -1.51 0.07 -0.97
CA GLN A 31 -1.16 1.10 0.01
C GLN A 31 -2.27 1.18 1.06
N MET A 32 -1.94 0.86 2.30
CA MET A 32 -2.86 0.88 3.44
C MET A 32 -2.60 2.13 4.29
N ASP A 33 -3.44 3.11 4.14
CA ASP A 33 -3.48 4.30 4.98
C ASP A 33 -4.56 4.14 6.06
N VAL A 34 -4.59 5.04 7.04
CA VAL A 34 -5.51 4.92 8.19
C VAL A 34 -6.99 4.88 7.79
N LYS A 35 -7.39 5.58 6.72
CA LYS A 35 -8.81 5.71 6.32
C LYS A 35 -9.17 5.05 5.01
N SER A 36 -8.17 4.66 4.24
CA SER A 36 -8.39 4.12 2.91
C SER A 36 -7.27 3.18 2.49
N VAL A 37 -7.60 2.30 1.58
CA VAL A 37 -6.64 1.43 0.90
C VAL A 37 -6.65 1.79 -0.58
N THR A 38 -5.48 2.08 -1.12
CA THR A 38 -5.31 2.29 -2.57
C THR A 38 -4.73 1.02 -3.19
N VAL A 39 -5.47 0.44 -4.12
CA VAL A 39 -5.06 -0.76 -4.87
C VAL A 39 -4.69 -0.33 -6.28
N SER A 40 -3.51 -0.71 -6.73
CA SER A 40 -3.02 -0.39 -8.07
C SER A 40 -2.36 -1.62 -8.68
N ILE A 41 -2.65 -1.91 -9.94
CA ILE A 41 -2.01 -3.00 -10.67
C ILE A 41 -1.13 -2.40 -11.75
N PHE A 42 0.11 -2.86 -11.78
CA PHE A 42 1.12 -2.47 -12.75
C PHE A 42 1.47 -3.65 -13.66
N GLU A 43 1.52 -3.39 -14.95
CA GLU A 43 2.15 -4.28 -15.93
C GLU A 43 3.45 -3.62 -16.38
N GLN A 44 4.57 -4.25 -16.09
CA GLN A 44 5.88 -3.63 -16.24
C GLN A 44 5.96 -2.32 -15.42
N GLU A 45 6.04 -1.17 -16.08
CA GLU A 45 6.13 0.14 -15.42
C GLU A 45 4.82 0.95 -15.50
N PHE A 46 3.78 0.40 -16.15
CA PHE A 46 2.53 1.13 -16.43
C PHE A 46 1.41 0.71 -15.47
N PRO A 47 0.73 1.66 -14.82
CA PRO A 47 -0.47 1.37 -14.06
C PRO A 47 -1.62 1.06 -15.03
N VAL A 48 -2.14 -0.17 -14.96
CA VAL A 48 -3.28 -0.62 -15.78
C VAL A 48 -4.60 -0.55 -15.03
N PHE A 49 -4.53 -0.49 -13.69
CA PHE A 49 -5.69 -0.37 -12.83
C PHE A 49 -5.33 0.40 -11.56
N MET A 50 -6.23 1.28 -11.10
CA MET A 50 -6.09 1.98 -9.83
C MET A 50 -7.46 2.24 -9.22
N GLN A 51 -7.63 1.89 -7.95
CA GLN A 51 -8.86 2.13 -7.20
C GLN A 51 -8.54 2.45 -5.74
N GLN A 52 -9.23 3.44 -5.18
CA GLN A 52 -9.22 3.70 -3.74
C GLN A 52 -10.46 3.09 -3.11
N VAL A 53 -10.27 2.38 -2.02
CA VAL A 53 -11.30 1.74 -1.19
C VAL A 53 -11.29 2.44 0.16
N ASN A 54 -12.41 3.02 0.56
CA ASN A 54 -12.54 3.57 1.90
C ASN A 54 -12.74 2.43 2.90
N ILE A 55 -12.08 2.52 4.05
CA ILE A 55 -12.26 1.53 5.12
C ILE A 55 -13.55 1.91 5.88
N PRO A 56 -14.54 1.00 5.99
CA PRO A 56 -15.84 1.31 6.58
C PRO A 56 -15.79 1.27 8.12
N TYR A 57 -14.95 2.10 8.71
CA TYR A 57 -14.84 2.19 10.16
C TYR A 57 -16.10 2.73 10.81
N GLN A 58 -16.45 2.15 11.95
CA GLN A 58 -17.45 2.69 12.84
C GLN A 58 -16.90 3.92 13.60
N GLU A 59 -17.79 4.81 14.07
CA GLU A 59 -17.40 6.06 14.73
C GLU A 59 -16.51 5.87 15.96
N ASP A 60 -16.62 4.73 16.64
CA ASP A 60 -15.88 4.39 17.85
C ASP A 60 -14.70 3.43 17.60
N THR A 61 -14.29 3.22 16.34
CA THR A 61 -13.15 2.35 16.00
C THR A 61 -11.83 2.89 16.53
N TRP A 62 -11.69 4.21 16.63
CA TRP A 62 -10.51 4.82 17.26
C TRP A 62 -10.88 5.95 18.21
N LYS A 63 -9.98 6.20 19.16
CA LYS A 63 -10.08 7.33 20.09
C LYS A 63 -9.20 8.47 19.59
N VAL A 64 -9.78 9.65 19.44
CA VAL A 64 -9.00 10.87 19.19
C VAL A 64 -8.32 11.27 20.49
N VAL A 65 -7.01 11.04 20.57
CA VAL A 65 -6.20 11.52 21.69
C VAL A 65 -5.45 12.77 21.22
N PRO A 66 -5.46 13.87 22.00
CA PRO A 66 -4.66 15.03 21.67
C PRO A 66 -3.19 14.65 21.55
N LEU A 67 -2.60 14.87 20.40
CA LEU A 67 -1.20 14.53 20.14
C LEU A 67 -0.28 15.54 20.82
N ASN A 68 0.22 15.19 21.98
CA ASN A 68 1.14 16.06 22.73
C ASN A 68 2.58 16.00 22.21
N GLN A 69 2.93 15.00 21.40
CA GLN A 69 4.28 14.85 20.81
C GLN A 69 4.22 14.03 19.51
N GLY A 70 4.38 14.70 18.38
CA GLY A 70 4.86 14.05 17.16
C GLY A 70 3.89 13.26 16.30
N GLY A 71 2.60 13.30 16.49
CA GLY A 71 1.61 13.09 15.44
C GLY A 71 1.42 11.67 14.86
N TYR A 72 1.89 10.60 15.48
CA TYR A 72 1.66 9.24 14.98
C TYR A 72 0.48 8.58 15.67
N LEU A 73 -0.38 7.93 14.87
CA LEU A 73 -1.41 7.04 15.40
C LEU A 73 -0.74 5.71 15.81
N THR A 74 -1.07 5.26 17.01
CA THR A 74 -0.54 4.02 17.59
C THR A 74 -1.66 3.02 17.78
N LYS A 75 -1.36 1.71 17.85
CA LYS A 75 -2.36 0.63 17.93
C LYS A 75 -3.29 0.77 19.14
N ASP A 76 -2.80 1.28 20.26
CA ASP A 76 -3.56 1.49 21.50
C ASP A 76 -4.70 2.53 21.37
N GLN A 77 -4.71 3.29 20.30
CA GLN A 77 -5.78 4.24 19.97
C GLN A 77 -6.95 3.59 19.22
N PHE A 78 -6.80 2.34 18.77
CA PHE A 78 -7.79 1.62 17.98
C PHE A 78 -8.41 0.46 18.77
N ASP A 79 -9.64 0.13 18.42
CA ASP A 79 -10.27 -1.14 18.76
C ASP A 79 -9.88 -2.16 17.68
N GLU A 80 -9.00 -3.08 18.03
CA GLU A 80 -8.42 -4.04 17.11
C GLU A 80 -9.48 -4.92 16.42
N GLU A 81 -10.48 -5.40 17.18
CA GLU A 81 -11.55 -6.24 16.62
C GLU A 81 -12.36 -5.48 15.56
N LYS A 82 -12.66 -4.20 15.82
CA LYS A 82 -13.36 -3.35 14.86
C LYS A 82 -12.51 -3.02 13.64
N VAL A 83 -11.21 -2.85 13.80
CA VAL A 83 -10.29 -2.66 12.68
C VAL A 83 -10.35 -3.87 11.76
N PHE A 84 -10.14 -5.07 12.27
CA PHE A 84 -10.15 -6.27 11.45
C PHE A 84 -11.52 -6.57 10.84
N SER A 85 -12.60 -6.31 11.58
CA SER A 85 -13.96 -6.43 11.02
C SER A 85 -14.19 -5.50 9.82
N ALA A 86 -13.74 -4.24 9.91
CA ALA A 86 -13.84 -3.30 8.80
C ALA A 86 -13.00 -3.73 7.59
N PHE A 87 -11.85 -4.34 7.84
CA PHE A 87 -10.98 -4.83 6.75
C PHE A 87 -11.51 -6.06 6.02
N GLU A 88 -12.49 -6.79 6.54
CA GLU A 88 -13.13 -7.91 5.81
C GLU A 88 -13.75 -7.45 4.48
N GLU A 89 -14.37 -6.26 4.45
CA GLU A 89 -14.90 -5.68 3.22
C GLU A 89 -13.76 -5.28 2.27
N VAL A 90 -12.69 -4.70 2.80
CA VAL A 90 -11.51 -4.31 2.01
C VAL A 90 -10.84 -5.53 1.38
N PHE A 91 -10.69 -6.61 2.12
CA PHE A 91 -10.12 -7.87 1.60
C PHE A 91 -10.99 -8.45 0.47
N SER A 92 -12.31 -8.48 0.67
CA SER A 92 -13.25 -8.94 -0.37
C SER A 92 -13.16 -8.08 -1.64
N GLU A 93 -12.95 -6.78 -1.48
CA GLU A 93 -12.76 -5.86 -2.61
C GLU A 93 -11.42 -6.11 -3.33
N ILE A 94 -10.33 -6.34 -2.60
CA ILE A 94 -9.04 -6.72 -3.20
C ILE A 94 -9.16 -8.00 -4.02
N GLU A 95 -9.82 -9.04 -3.48
CA GLU A 95 -10.07 -10.27 -4.22
C GLU A 95 -10.93 -10.03 -5.47
N ARG A 96 -11.92 -9.13 -5.38
CA ARG A 96 -12.75 -8.75 -6.53
C ARG A 96 -11.93 -8.04 -7.61
N ILE A 97 -11.02 -7.15 -7.21
CA ILE A 97 -10.11 -6.45 -8.13
C ILE A 97 -9.18 -7.44 -8.85
N LEU A 98 -8.62 -8.41 -8.12
CA LEU A 98 -7.76 -9.44 -8.71
C LEU A 98 -8.52 -10.28 -9.76
N ARG A 99 -9.74 -10.72 -9.42
CA ARG A 99 -10.60 -11.45 -10.38
C ARG A 99 -10.97 -10.59 -11.59
N PHE A 100 -11.29 -9.30 -11.37
CA PHE A 100 -11.59 -8.37 -12.46
C PHE A 100 -10.39 -8.19 -13.39
N TYR A 101 -9.19 -8.01 -12.83
CA TYR A 101 -7.97 -7.90 -13.62
C TYR A 101 -7.74 -9.16 -14.47
N GLN A 102 -7.80 -10.34 -13.86
CA GLN A 102 -7.53 -11.59 -14.54
C GLN A 102 -8.57 -11.89 -15.63
N TYR A 103 -9.85 -11.82 -15.31
CA TYR A 103 -10.89 -12.33 -16.21
C TYR A 103 -11.54 -11.24 -17.08
N SER A 104 -11.72 -10.03 -16.58
CA SER A 104 -12.42 -8.98 -17.34
C SER A 104 -11.46 -8.13 -18.17
N LEU A 105 -10.28 -7.82 -17.67
CA LEU A 105 -9.28 -7.05 -18.43
C LEU A 105 -8.41 -7.93 -19.33
N ASN A 106 -8.08 -9.14 -18.91
CA ASN A 106 -7.11 -10.00 -19.58
C ASN A 106 -7.67 -11.31 -20.11
N ASN A 107 -9.00 -11.53 -20.07
CA ASN A 107 -9.66 -12.75 -20.56
C ASN A 107 -9.07 -14.08 -20.00
N GLY A 108 -8.44 -14.04 -18.84
CA GLY A 108 -7.76 -15.17 -18.21
C GLY A 108 -6.30 -15.38 -18.63
N ASP A 109 -5.77 -14.56 -19.54
CA ASP A 109 -4.41 -14.73 -20.08
C ASP A 109 -3.31 -14.22 -19.16
N LYS A 110 -3.66 -13.33 -18.21
CA LYS A 110 -2.72 -12.74 -17.26
C LYS A 110 -3.26 -12.79 -15.85
N GLU A 111 -2.38 -13.01 -14.89
CA GLU A 111 -2.66 -12.92 -13.48
C GLU A 111 -1.61 -12.06 -12.77
N VAL A 112 -1.93 -11.58 -11.58
CA VAL A 112 -0.98 -10.89 -10.72
C VAL A 112 -0.01 -11.91 -10.14
N THR A 113 1.28 -11.67 -10.30
CA THR A 113 2.35 -12.60 -9.87
C THR A 113 3.04 -12.18 -8.59
N LYS A 114 2.92 -10.92 -8.20
CA LYS A 114 3.55 -10.33 -7.01
C LYS A 114 2.62 -9.34 -6.33
N SER A 115 2.69 -9.24 -5.02
CA SER A 115 2.03 -8.18 -4.27
C SER A 115 3.03 -7.40 -3.42
N LEU A 116 2.90 -6.09 -3.45
CA LEU A 116 3.65 -5.19 -2.60
C LEU A 116 2.68 -4.46 -1.68
N ILE A 117 2.95 -4.53 -0.38
CA ILE A 117 2.16 -3.83 0.63
C ILE A 117 2.97 -2.70 1.23
N THR A 118 2.35 -1.55 1.39
CA THR A 118 2.94 -0.32 1.91
C THR A 118 1.89 0.50 2.64
N GLY A 119 2.28 1.61 3.24
CA GLY A 119 1.36 2.52 3.93
C GLY A 119 1.79 2.79 5.37
N ASP A 120 1.00 3.58 6.08
CA ASP A 120 1.26 4.01 7.45
C ASP A 120 0.21 3.51 8.47
N HIS A 121 -0.61 2.54 8.06
CA HIS A 121 -1.61 1.96 8.94
C HIS A 121 -0.97 1.30 10.16
N PRO A 122 -1.43 1.57 11.41
CA PRO A 122 -0.83 1.00 12.62
C PRO A 122 -0.78 -0.54 12.67
N PHE A 123 -1.74 -1.21 12.02
CA PHE A 123 -1.82 -2.68 11.91
C PHE A 123 -1.30 -3.21 10.58
N LEU A 124 -0.40 -2.49 9.90
CA LEU A 124 0.06 -2.82 8.55
C LEU A 124 0.56 -4.28 8.45
N PHE A 125 1.35 -4.74 9.39
CA PHE A 125 1.94 -6.09 9.35
C PHE A 125 0.91 -7.19 9.54
N GLU A 126 -0.01 -7.03 10.49
CA GLU A 126 -1.08 -8.00 10.74
C GLU A 126 -2.06 -8.07 9.56
N LEU A 127 -2.34 -6.92 8.94
CA LEU A 127 -3.17 -6.85 7.73
C LEU A 127 -2.46 -7.48 6.53
N MET A 128 -1.15 -7.31 6.43
CA MET A 128 -0.32 -7.93 5.40
C MET A 128 -0.34 -9.46 5.49
N GLU A 129 -0.22 -10.03 6.70
CA GLU A 129 -0.34 -11.47 6.92
C GLU A 129 -1.71 -11.99 6.47
N LYS A 130 -2.80 -11.31 6.88
CA LYS A 130 -4.17 -11.68 6.49
C LYS A 130 -4.40 -11.62 4.97
N ILE A 131 -3.81 -10.65 4.28
CA ILE A 131 -3.87 -10.59 2.81
C ILE A 131 -3.10 -11.76 2.21
N GLY A 132 -1.88 -12.03 2.68
CA GLY A 132 -1.07 -13.14 2.19
C GLY A 132 -1.81 -14.48 2.23
N ASP A 133 -2.55 -14.73 3.32
CA ASP A 133 -3.36 -15.94 3.48
C ASP A 133 -4.52 -16.05 2.46
N ARG A 134 -5.03 -14.91 1.96
CA ARG A 134 -6.21 -14.87 1.09
C ARG A 134 -5.91 -14.87 -0.40
N VAL A 135 -4.88 -14.13 -0.80
CA VAL A 135 -4.66 -13.88 -2.24
C VAL A 135 -3.75 -14.91 -2.91
N ASN A 136 -3.11 -15.78 -2.15
CA ASN A 136 -2.18 -16.81 -2.65
C ASN A 136 -1.12 -16.26 -3.63
N ILE A 137 -0.69 -15.02 -3.42
CA ILE A 137 0.32 -14.32 -4.20
C ILE A 137 1.46 -13.96 -3.23
N PRO A 138 2.73 -14.13 -3.61
CA PRO A 138 3.84 -13.71 -2.76
C PRO A 138 3.70 -12.24 -2.34
N VAL A 139 3.71 -12.00 -1.03
CA VAL A 139 3.59 -10.66 -0.45
C VAL A 139 4.97 -10.14 -0.13
N ASP A 140 5.29 -8.96 -0.64
CA ASP A 140 6.54 -8.26 -0.38
C ASP A 140 6.27 -6.92 0.31
N TYR A 141 7.29 -6.38 0.94
CA TYR A 141 7.25 -5.14 1.71
C TYR A 141 8.59 -4.41 1.56
N LEU A 142 8.56 -3.11 1.44
CA LEU A 142 9.77 -2.29 1.42
C LEU A 142 10.08 -1.80 2.84
N PRO A 143 11.05 -2.43 3.54
CA PRO A 143 11.34 -2.04 4.91
C PRO A 143 12.04 -0.67 4.96
N PRO A 144 11.77 0.15 5.99
CA PRO A 144 12.35 1.49 6.14
C PRO A 144 13.88 1.53 6.14
N GLU A 145 14.54 0.46 6.61
CA GLU A 145 16.00 0.36 6.60
C GLU A 145 16.61 0.30 5.20
N ASN A 146 15.83 -0.05 4.18
CA ASN A 146 16.26 -0.02 2.79
C ASN A 146 16.19 1.39 2.20
N VAL A 147 15.39 2.27 2.78
CA VAL A 147 15.22 3.66 2.32
C VAL A 147 15.97 4.58 3.26
N GLN A 148 17.15 5.02 2.85
CA GLN A 148 18.03 5.81 3.69
C GLN A 148 18.24 7.21 3.12
N ALA A 149 18.20 8.21 4.00
CA ALA A 149 18.66 9.56 3.70
C ALA A 149 20.20 9.63 3.68
N ALA A 150 20.71 10.76 3.21
CA ALA A 150 22.12 11.09 3.39
C ALA A 150 22.53 10.91 4.86
N LYS A 151 23.65 10.26 5.12
CA LYS A 151 24.16 9.87 6.44
C LYS A 151 23.57 8.60 7.06
N GLY A 152 22.87 7.75 6.30
CA GLY A 152 22.40 6.45 6.75
C GLY A 152 21.22 6.48 7.74
N VAL A 153 20.48 7.59 7.78
CA VAL A 153 19.26 7.70 8.58
C VAL A 153 18.13 7.01 7.84
N SER A 154 17.52 5.97 8.44
CA SER A 154 16.33 5.31 7.87
C SER A 154 15.15 6.25 7.85
N ILE A 155 14.37 6.19 6.77
CA ILE A 155 13.20 7.03 6.56
C ILE A 155 11.95 6.17 6.72
N GLY A 156 11.04 6.59 7.62
CA GLY A 156 9.79 5.88 7.85
C GLY A 156 8.87 5.87 6.63
N ASN A 157 8.05 4.84 6.54
CA ASN A 157 7.11 4.58 5.44
C ASN A 157 6.10 5.72 5.19
N GLN A 158 5.74 6.50 6.20
CA GLN A 158 4.89 7.69 6.07
C GLN A 158 5.45 8.75 5.11
N PHE A 159 6.76 8.73 4.83
CA PHE A 159 7.41 9.65 3.89
C PHE A 159 7.60 9.08 2.49
N TYR A 160 7.21 7.84 2.22
CA TYR A 160 7.48 7.17 0.95
C TYR A 160 6.87 7.91 -0.26
N ASN A 161 5.68 8.46 -0.12
CA ASN A 161 5.06 9.26 -1.19
C ASN A 161 5.90 10.49 -1.54
N VAL A 162 6.45 11.18 -0.53
CA VAL A 162 7.27 12.38 -0.74
C VAL A 162 8.61 12.01 -1.41
N ILE A 163 9.23 10.92 -0.97
CA ILE A 163 10.48 10.45 -1.55
C ILE A 163 10.25 10.02 -3.00
N GLY A 164 9.24 9.18 -3.26
CA GLY A 164 8.91 8.75 -4.62
C GLY A 164 8.52 9.89 -5.55
N LEU A 165 7.91 10.97 -5.01
CA LEU A 165 7.66 12.20 -5.77
C LEU A 165 8.96 12.92 -6.12
N SER A 166 9.92 12.99 -5.18
CA SER A 166 11.22 13.65 -5.42
C SER A 166 12.08 12.91 -6.45
N MET A 167 11.79 11.63 -6.68
CA MET A 167 12.47 10.79 -7.68
C MET A 167 11.87 10.95 -9.08
N LYS A 168 10.78 11.70 -9.22
CA LYS A 168 10.24 12.03 -10.55
C LYS A 168 11.25 12.88 -11.30
N GLU A 169 11.84 12.30 -12.34
CA GLU A 169 12.76 13.04 -13.21
C GLU A 169 12.01 14.22 -13.84
N GLY A 170 12.65 15.38 -13.76
CA GLY A 170 12.01 16.64 -14.08
C GLY A 170 11.50 16.70 -15.52
N VAL A 171 10.30 17.21 -15.65
CA VAL A 171 9.76 17.76 -16.90
C VAL A 171 10.45 19.08 -17.18
#